data_98ada9f1d0794d9ceb43fde4031811a7
#
_entry.id   98ada9f1d0794d9ceb43fde4031811a7
#
_cell.length_a   1.000
_cell.length_b   1.000
_cell.length_c   1.000
_cell.angle_alpha   90.00
_cell.angle_beta   90.00
_cell.angle_gamma   90.00
#
_symmetry.space_group_name_H-M   'P 1'
#
loop_
_entity.id
_entity.type
_entity.pdbx_description
1 polymer ?
#
loop_
_entity_poly.entity_id
_entity_poly.type
_entity_poly.pdbx_seq_one_letter_code
_entity_poly.pdbx_strand_id
1 'polypeptide(L)'
;MLKATLSALVGLSLIACAVPASALPSCLEAQRKVDEANALRFQARQEARFGNHDRVCDTLDEVGDRYNEARDAFEDCGAGVIAIDLRSELRALRAAKRVNRCD
;
A
#
# COMPACT_ATOMS: atom_id res chain seq x y z
N MET A 1 46.51 10.74 -6.20
CA MET A 1 46.07 9.85 -5.20
C MET A 1 44.82 10.22 -4.52
N LEU A 2 44.76 11.43 -4.07
CA LEU A 2 43.61 11.85 -3.29
C LEU A 2 42.39 12.17 -4.09
N LYS A 3 42.53 12.33 -5.36
CA LYS A 3 41.48 12.77 -6.20
C LYS A 3 40.37 11.80 -6.35
N ALA A 4 40.65 10.54 -6.22
CA ALA A 4 39.63 9.52 -6.45
C ALA A 4 38.51 9.60 -5.46
N THR A 5 38.75 10.06 -4.28
CA THR A 5 37.71 10.09 -3.26
C THR A 5 36.68 11.14 -3.50
N LEU A 6 37.05 12.21 -4.16
CA LEU A 6 36.12 13.29 -4.40
C LEU A 6 35.01 12.95 -5.38
N SER A 7 35.33 12.09 -6.30
CA SER A 7 34.36 11.71 -7.32
C SER A 7 33.16 10.98 -6.75
N ALA A 8 33.38 10.19 -5.74
CA ALA A 8 32.33 9.40 -5.13
C ALA A 8 31.27 10.24 -4.49
N LEU A 9 31.66 11.37 -3.94
CA LEU A 9 30.73 12.25 -3.25
C LEU A 9 29.76 12.89 -4.19
N VAL A 10 30.17 13.20 -5.38
CA VAL A 10 29.33 13.83 -6.36
C VAL A 10 28.20 12.90 -6.79
N GLY A 11 28.49 11.64 -6.93
CA GLY A 11 27.48 10.66 -7.32
C GLY A 11 26.35 10.53 -6.32
N LEU A 12 26.65 10.65 -5.06
CA LEU A 12 25.64 10.54 -4.03
C LEU A 12 24.67 11.70 -4.04
N SER A 13 25.15 12.89 -4.32
CA SER A 13 24.29 14.05 -4.35
C SER A 13 23.23 13.95 -5.42
N LEU A 14 23.55 13.36 -6.54
CA LEU A 14 22.61 13.25 -7.63
C LEU A 14 21.44 12.33 -7.29
N ILE A 15 21.70 11.31 -6.54
CA ILE A 15 20.66 10.37 -6.15
C ILE A 15 19.65 11.05 -5.24
N ALA A 16 20.10 11.92 -4.37
CA ALA A 16 19.22 12.58 -3.42
C ALA A 16 18.24 13.54 -4.11
N CYS A 17 18.53 14.00 -5.30
CA CYS A 17 17.68 14.93 -6.02
C CYS A 17 16.56 14.24 -6.80
N ALA A 18 16.60 12.93 -6.92
CA ALA A 18 15.67 12.20 -7.75
C ALA A 18 14.51 11.62 -6.94
N VAL A 19 13.91 12.42 -6.07
CA VAL A 19 12.80 11.98 -5.25
C VAL A 19 11.49 12.18 -6.02
N PRO A 20 10.72 11.11 -6.25
CA PRO A 20 9.44 11.25 -6.95
C PRO A 20 8.40 11.97 -6.09
N ALA A 21 7.40 12.55 -6.75
CA ALA A 21 6.33 13.25 -6.05
C ALA A 21 5.60 12.35 -5.04
N SER A 22 5.48 11.06 -5.34
CA SER A 22 4.85 10.10 -4.44
C SER A 22 5.62 9.88 -3.14
N ALA A 23 6.84 10.42 -3.04
CA ALA A 23 7.63 10.33 -1.83
C ALA A 23 7.37 11.47 -0.83
N LEU A 24 6.38 12.33 -1.10
CA LEU A 24 5.96 13.33 -0.13
C LEU A 24 5.43 12.64 1.11
N PRO A 25 5.58 13.24 2.30
CA PRO A 25 5.24 12.56 3.56
C PRO A 25 3.85 11.94 3.58
N SER A 26 2.81 12.65 3.14
CA SER A 26 1.47 12.07 3.14
C SER A 26 1.30 10.98 2.10
N CYS A 27 2.00 11.06 0.97
CA CYS A 27 1.97 10.02 -0.04
C CYS A 27 2.73 8.78 0.41
N LEU A 28 3.81 8.94 1.17
CA LEU A 28 4.52 7.81 1.76
C LEU A 28 3.64 7.07 2.76
N GLU A 29 2.89 7.81 3.55
CA GLU A 29 1.92 7.22 4.47
C GLU A 29 0.86 6.42 3.72
N ALA A 30 0.34 6.97 2.63
CA ALA A 30 -0.63 6.29 1.80
C ALA A 30 -0.07 5.00 1.22
N GLN A 31 1.17 5.05 0.74
CA GLN A 31 1.82 3.86 0.19
C GLN A 31 2.03 2.80 1.26
N ARG A 32 2.40 3.21 2.46
CA ARG A 32 2.55 2.29 3.58
C ARG A 32 1.24 1.57 3.88
N LYS A 33 0.12 2.29 3.82
CA LYS A 33 -1.20 1.70 4.04
C LYS A 33 -1.56 0.67 2.97
N VAL A 34 -1.21 0.95 1.71
CA VAL A 34 -1.40 -0.01 0.63
C VAL A 34 -0.58 -1.27 0.88
N ASP A 35 0.67 -1.11 1.31
CA ASP A 35 1.54 -2.24 1.58
C ASP A 35 0.99 -3.09 2.73
N GLU A 36 0.47 -2.45 3.76
CA GLU A 36 -0.18 -3.15 4.87
C GLU A 36 -1.40 -3.93 4.39
N ALA A 37 -2.22 -3.31 3.54
CA ALA A 37 -3.40 -3.96 2.99
C ALA A 37 -3.02 -5.19 2.16
N ASN A 38 -1.98 -5.07 1.35
CA ASN A 38 -1.52 -6.18 0.51
C ASN A 38 -1.01 -7.34 1.36
N ALA A 39 -0.30 -7.05 2.45
CA ALA A 39 0.14 -8.08 3.38
C ALA A 39 -1.04 -8.78 4.03
N LEU A 40 -2.05 -8.02 4.41
CA LEU A 40 -3.27 -8.59 5.01
C LEU A 40 -4.06 -9.44 4.01
N ARG A 41 -4.08 -9.03 2.73
CA ARG A 41 -4.72 -9.85 1.69
C ARG A 41 -4.03 -11.19 1.55
N PHE A 42 -2.71 -11.21 1.61
CA PHE A 42 -1.96 -12.44 1.59
C PHE A 42 -2.32 -13.31 2.79
N GLN A 43 -2.38 -12.70 3.98
CA GLN A 43 -2.78 -13.41 5.19
C GLN A 43 -4.18 -14.00 5.06
N ALA A 44 -5.14 -13.25 4.51
CA ALA A 44 -6.50 -13.72 4.32
C ALA A 44 -6.53 -14.96 3.42
N ARG A 45 -5.72 -14.96 2.36
CA ARG A 45 -5.64 -16.12 1.48
C ARG A 45 -5.10 -17.35 2.20
N GLN A 46 -4.13 -17.17 3.09
CA GLN A 46 -3.60 -18.26 3.90
C GLN A 46 -4.66 -18.80 4.86
N GLU A 47 -5.38 -17.90 5.51
CA GLU A 47 -6.45 -18.28 6.43
C GLU A 47 -7.56 -19.06 5.71
N ALA A 48 -7.93 -18.61 4.50
CA ALA A 48 -8.92 -19.29 3.70
C ALA A 48 -8.45 -20.69 3.30
N ARG A 49 -7.18 -20.81 2.96
CA ARG A 49 -6.60 -22.10 2.58
C ARG A 49 -6.65 -23.11 3.71
N PHE A 50 -6.53 -22.65 4.95
CA PHE A 50 -6.58 -23.53 6.11
C PHE A 50 -7.98 -23.68 6.70
N GLY A 51 -8.99 -23.11 6.02
CA GLY A 51 -10.37 -23.26 6.45
C GLY A 51 -10.75 -22.42 7.66
N ASN A 52 -9.98 -21.39 7.97
CA ASN A 52 -10.22 -20.54 9.13
C ASN A 52 -11.16 -19.39 8.76
N HIS A 53 -12.42 -19.72 8.58
CA HIS A 53 -13.43 -18.84 8.01
C HIS A 53 -13.61 -17.54 8.79
N ASP A 54 -13.71 -17.62 10.11
CA ASP A 54 -13.92 -16.42 10.92
C ASP A 54 -12.76 -15.45 10.81
N ARG A 55 -11.54 -15.99 10.76
CA ARG A 55 -10.35 -15.17 10.63
C ARG A 55 -10.27 -14.49 9.28
N VAL A 56 -10.68 -15.20 8.22
CA VAL A 56 -10.69 -14.61 6.88
C VAL A 56 -11.54 -13.36 6.85
N CYS A 57 -12.74 -13.41 7.41
CA CYS A 57 -13.65 -12.28 7.38
C CYS A 57 -13.10 -11.11 8.17
N ASP A 58 -12.52 -11.36 9.34
CA ASP A 58 -11.89 -10.29 10.13
C ASP A 58 -10.72 -9.68 9.39
N THR A 59 -9.88 -10.50 8.78
CA THR A 59 -8.72 -10.01 8.04
C THR A 59 -9.15 -9.18 6.83
N LEU A 60 -10.19 -9.62 6.12
CA LEU A 60 -10.71 -8.86 4.98
C LEU A 60 -11.26 -7.51 5.40
N ASP A 61 -11.87 -7.41 6.57
CA ASP A 61 -12.31 -6.12 7.10
C ASP A 61 -11.13 -5.19 7.34
N GLU A 62 -10.03 -5.71 7.87
CA GLU A 62 -8.82 -4.91 8.07
C GLU A 62 -8.23 -4.46 6.74
N VAL A 63 -8.27 -5.31 5.72
CA VAL A 63 -7.81 -4.93 4.38
C VAL A 63 -8.60 -3.70 3.90
N GLY A 64 -9.92 -3.73 4.09
CA GLY A 64 -10.77 -2.62 3.70
C GLY A 64 -10.40 -1.34 4.42
N ASP A 65 -10.14 -1.42 5.72
CA ASP A 65 -9.75 -0.27 6.51
C ASP A 65 -8.44 0.34 5.99
N ARG A 66 -7.46 -0.49 5.67
CA ARG A 66 -6.17 0.00 5.17
C ARG A 66 -6.30 0.66 3.81
N TYR A 67 -7.10 0.07 2.90
CA TYR A 67 -7.33 0.70 1.59
C TYR A 67 -8.10 2.01 1.71
N ASN A 68 -9.08 2.11 2.61
CA ASN A 68 -9.79 3.36 2.82
C ASN A 68 -8.87 4.44 3.38
N GLU A 69 -8.02 4.09 4.32
CA GLU A 69 -7.02 5.02 4.86
C GLU A 69 -6.03 5.45 3.79
N ALA A 70 -5.61 4.52 2.94
CA ALA A 70 -4.71 4.84 1.83
C ALA A 70 -5.36 5.80 0.84
N ARG A 71 -6.63 5.55 0.51
CA ARG A 71 -7.37 6.42 -0.40
C ARG A 71 -7.42 7.85 0.13
N ASP A 72 -7.76 8.01 1.39
CA ASP A 72 -7.84 9.33 2.00
C ASP A 72 -6.48 10.02 2.01
N ALA A 73 -5.42 9.28 2.33
CA ALA A 73 -4.07 9.83 2.35
C ALA A 73 -3.59 10.22 0.95
N PHE A 74 -3.95 9.45 -0.09
CA PHE A 74 -3.61 9.82 -1.47
C PHE A 74 -4.35 11.08 -1.91
N GLU A 75 -5.60 11.24 -1.51
CA GLU A 75 -6.35 12.46 -1.79
C GLU A 75 -5.68 13.65 -1.13
N ASP A 76 -5.26 13.50 0.12
CA ASP A 76 -4.61 14.57 0.87
C ASP A 76 -3.27 14.98 0.29
N CYS A 77 -2.54 14.07 -0.31
CA CYS A 77 -1.23 14.39 -0.88
C CYS A 77 -1.32 14.78 -2.37
N GLY A 78 -2.53 14.91 -2.90
CA GLY A 78 -2.73 15.35 -4.28
C GLY A 78 -2.64 14.25 -5.32
N ALA A 79 -2.65 12.99 -4.90
CA ALA A 79 -2.58 11.84 -5.81
C ALA A 79 -3.95 11.20 -6.00
N GLY A 80 -4.96 12.00 -6.31
CA GLY A 80 -6.34 11.53 -6.43
C GLY A 80 -6.56 10.47 -7.48
N VAL A 81 -5.71 10.40 -8.51
CA VAL A 81 -5.80 9.35 -9.52
C VAL A 81 -5.58 7.98 -8.89
N ILE A 82 -4.60 7.89 -7.99
CA ILE A 82 -4.31 6.64 -7.29
C ILE A 82 -5.47 6.29 -6.35
N ALA A 83 -6.09 7.29 -5.73
CA ALA A 83 -7.26 7.08 -4.90
C ALA A 83 -8.42 6.46 -5.70
N ILE A 84 -8.58 6.85 -6.95
CA ILE A 84 -9.59 6.27 -7.83
C ILE A 84 -9.27 4.80 -8.12
N ASP A 85 -8.01 4.49 -8.37
CA ASP A 85 -7.59 3.10 -8.61
C ASP A 85 -7.91 2.20 -7.42
N LEU A 86 -7.79 2.73 -6.20
CA LEU A 86 -8.10 1.94 -5.01
C LEU A 86 -9.57 1.56 -4.92
N ARG A 87 -10.44 2.24 -5.64
CA ARG A 87 -11.86 1.85 -5.69
C ARG A 87 -12.06 0.49 -6.31
N SER A 88 -11.25 0.15 -7.32
CA SER A 88 -11.35 -1.19 -7.91
C SER A 88 -10.86 -2.26 -6.93
N GLU A 89 -9.84 -1.95 -6.13
CA GLU A 89 -9.40 -2.86 -5.08
C GLU A 89 -10.48 -3.06 -4.02
N LEU A 90 -11.18 -2.00 -3.66
CA LEU A 90 -12.28 -2.11 -2.70
C LEU A 90 -13.45 -2.93 -3.26
N ARG A 91 -13.72 -2.82 -4.57
CA ARG A 91 -14.76 -3.65 -5.20
C ARG A 91 -14.34 -5.12 -5.19
N ALA A 92 -13.08 -5.40 -5.51
CA ALA A 92 -12.55 -6.76 -5.47
C ALA A 92 -12.63 -7.32 -4.06
N LEU A 93 -12.36 -6.50 -3.06
CA LEU A 93 -12.47 -6.89 -1.67
C LEU A 93 -13.91 -7.28 -1.31
N ARG A 94 -14.88 -6.48 -1.74
CA ARG A 94 -16.29 -6.81 -1.48
C ARG A 94 -16.68 -8.13 -2.13
N ALA A 95 -16.17 -8.40 -3.33
CA ALA A 95 -16.39 -9.68 -3.98
C ALA A 95 -15.77 -10.82 -3.18
N ALA A 96 -14.56 -10.64 -2.66
CA ALA A 96 -13.91 -11.64 -1.82
C ALA A 96 -14.70 -11.92 -0.56
N LYS A 97 -15.25 -10.89 0.05
CA LYS A 97 -16.09 -11.04 1.25
C LYS A 97 -17.34 -11.85 0.94
N ARG A 98 -17.96 -11.61 -0.22
CA ARG A 98 -19.14 -12.40 -0.62
C ARG A 98 -18.77 -13.86 -0.86
N VAL A 99 -17.66 -14.11 -1.54
CA VAL A 99 -17.20 -15.49 -1.80
C VAL A 99 -16.95 -16.22 -0.50
N ASN A 100 -16.43 -15.52 0.51
CA ASN A 100 -16.15 -16.12 1.81
C ASN A 100 -17.32 -16.01 2.78
N ARG A 101 -18.46 -15.55 2.30
CA ARG A 101 -19.69 -15.42 3.10
C ARG A 101 -19.51 -14.52 4.31
N CYS A 102 -18.78 -13.44 4.15
CA CYS A 102 -18.63 -12.41 5.18
C CYS A 102 -19.80 -11.43 5.07
N ASP A 103 -20.35 -11.04 6.17
CA ASP A 103 -21.45 -10.08 6.21
C ASP A 103 -21.02 -8.62 6.08
#